data_109939fc5762b8286f8b2db269c2c5b7
#
_entry.id   109939fc5762b8286f8b2db269c2c5b7
#
_cell.length_a   1.000
_cell.length_b   1.000
_cell.length_c   1.000
_cell.angle_alpha   90.00
_cell.angle_beta   90.00
_cell.angle_gamma   90.00
#
_symmetry.space_group_name_H-M   'P 1'
#
loop_
_entity.id
_entity.type
_entity.pdbx_description
1 polymer ?
#
loop_
_entity_poly.entity_id
_entity_poly.type
_entity_poly.pdbx_seq_one_letter_code
_entity_poly.pdbx_strand_id
1 'polypeptide(L)'
;ALDETTLTARPGERIGVPIPVKEGYTFEGWYLDEEYQQSFGETMPDHDLMVYAKWEQQTVNYTVRHYQEKLWSINRKEEIPHEREFDAENYELAEEESFAAHAGDSVTPEVKSYTGFSAPEKQTVEVLGDGSLVVNYYYTRNTGLLLLEVTGNPGGKEFAPIQDVPYGTPIGEIEEVVYRQNDRAGYTFEGWYTDGNHQNPFDGIMPAVDVNTEEPDAWNDGFKIYGKW
;
A
#
# COMPACT_ATOMS: atom_id res chain seq x y z
N ALA A 1 -16.38 26.57 1.24
CA ALA A 1 -17.21 27.71 1.67
C ALA A 1 -18.29 27.91 0.62
N LEU A 2 -19.54 28.16 1.05
CA LEU A 2 -20.56 28.64 0.13
C LEU A 2 -20.19 30.06 -0.27
N ASP A 3 -20.35 30.40 -1.55
CA ASP A 3 -20.19 31.77 -2.00
C ASP A 3 -21.28 32.64 -1.34
N GLU A 4 -20.90 33.82 -0.83
CA GLU A 4 -21.86 34.78 -0.27
C GLU A 4 -22.83 35.22 -1.37
N THR A 5 -24.13 35.04 -1.10
CA THR A 5 -25.20 35.47 -2.02
C THR A 5 -26.02 36.55 -1.35
N THR A 6 -26.11 37.71 -1.96
CA THR A 6 -26.91 38.84 -1.46
C THR A 6 -28.33 38.78 -2.06
N LEU A 7 -29.34 38.74 -1.19
CA LEU A 7 -30.75 38.87 -1.57
C LEU A 7 -31.27 40.24 -1.10
N THR A 8 -32.14 40.87 -1.88
CA THR A 8 -32.73 42.15 -1.55
C THR A 8 -34.25 42.01 -1.51
N ALA A 9 -34.87 42.45 -0.40
CA ALA A 9 -36.32 42.45 -0.23
C ALA A 9 -36.77 43.65 0.61
N ARG A 10 -38.07 43.96 0.62
CA ARG A 10 -38.63 45.01 1.47
C ARG A 10 -38.86 44.51 2.87
N PRO A 11 -38.77 45.38 3.90
CA PRO A 11 -39.13 45.01 5.28
C PRO A 11 -40.54 44.38 5.33
N GLY A 12 -40.64 43.23 6.04
CA GLY A 12 -41.87 42.43 6.15
C GLY A 12 -42.21 41.52 4.98
N GLU A 13 -41.41 41.57 3.90
CA GLU A 13 -41.56 40.66 2.75
C GLU A 13 -41.00 39.30 3.07
N ARG A 14 -41.70 38.23 2.62
CA ARG A 14 -41.18 36.86 2.77
C ARG A 14 -40.13 36.61 1.68
N ILE A 15 -38.96 36.14 2.11
CA ILE A 15 -37.81 35.85 1.24
C ILE A 15 -37.76 34.34 1.00
N GLY A 16 -37.78 33.93 -0.27
CA GLY A 16 -37.46 32.55 -0.65
C GLY A 16 -35.95 32.35 -0.68
N VAL A 17 -35.36 32.03 0.50
CA VAL A 17 -33.92 31.74 0.58
C VAL A 17 -33.63 30.39 -0.09
N PRO A 18 -32.67 30.30 -1.04
CA PRO A 18 -32.32 29.03 -1.66
C PRO A 18 -31.94 27.97 -0.67
N ILE A 19 -32.32 26.73 -0.91
CA ILE A 19 -31.81 25.57 -0.16
C ILE A 19 -30.46 25.20 -0.80
N PRO A 20 -29.34 25.40 -0.09
CA PRO A 20 -28.02 25.06 -0.63
C PRO A 20 -27.82 23.55 -0.61
N VAL A 21 -26.91 23.07 -1.47
CA VAL A 21 -26.50 21.66 -1.52
C VAL A 21 -25.02 21.56 -1.19
N LYS A 22 -24.68 20.64 -0.30
CA LYS A 22 -23.32 20.29 0.06
C LYS A 22 -23.22 18.77 0.18
N GLU A 23 -22.39 18.15 -0.65
CA GLU A 23 -22.22 16.70 -0.68
C GLU A 23 -21.75 16.16 0.69
N GLY A 24 -22.37 15.08 1.15
CA GLY A 24 -22.12 14.50 2.46
C GLY A 24 -22.69 15.26 3.65
N TYR A 25 -23.55 16.27 3.41
CA TYR A 25 -24.19 17.05 4.45
C TYR A 25 -25.68 17.22 4.21
N THR A 26 -26.47 17.18 5.27
CA THR A 26 -27.89 17.54 5.26
C THR A 26 -28.04 18.99 5.71
N PHE A 27 -28.75 19.79 4.90
CA PHE A 27 -29.07 21.16 5.27
C PHE A 27 -30.18 21.17 6.33
N GLU A 28 -29.91 21.76 7.51
CA GLU A 28 -30.87 21.85 8.62
C GLU A 28 -31.64 23.16 8.66
N GLY A 29 -31.16 24.19 7.99
CA GLY A 29 -31.86 25.49 7.93
C GLY A 29 -30.93 26.69 7.94
N TRP A 30 -31.56 27.87 7.84
CA TRP A 30 -30.92 29.17 7.97
C TRP A 30 -31.06 29.71 9.38
N TYR A 31 -30.00 30.32 9.95
CA TYR A 31 -29.95 30.85 11.28
C TYR A 31 -29.43 32.30 11.28
N LEU A 32 -29.82 33.09 12.34
CA LEU A 32 -29.41 34.47 12.50
C LEU A 32 -28.06 34.65 13.20
N ASP A 33 -27.52 33.58 13.75
CA ASP A 33 -26.29 33.57 14.52
C ASP A 33 -25.40 32.36 14.16
N GLU A 34 -24.09 32.48 14.36
CA GLU A 34 -23.10 31.44 14.09
C GLU A 34 -23.21 30.23 15.03
N GLU A 35 -23.83 30.40 16.20
CA GLU A 35 -24.07 29.35 17.17
C GLU A 35 -25.37 28.57 16.88
N TYR A 36 -26.08 28.92 15.80
CA TYR A 36 -27.31 28.26 15.34
C TYR A 36 -28.44 28.20 16.43
N GLN A 37 -28.56 29.25 17.25
CA GLN A 37 -29.57 29.30 18.33
C GLN A 37 -30.89 29.89 17.86
N GLN A 38 -30.86 30.81 16.90
CA GLN A 38 -32.05 31.50 16.39
C GLN A 38 -32.25 31.17 14.90
N SER A 39 -33.28 30.41 14.59
CA SER A 39 -33.67 30.13 13.23
C SER A 39 -34.18 31.38 12.50
N PHE A 40 -33.80 31.53 11.24
CA PHE A 40 -34.31 32.59 10.40
C PHE A 40 -35.74 32.25 9.92
N GLY A 41 -36.68 33.16 10.19
CA GLY A 41 -38.11 32.97 9.86
C GLY A 41 -38.50 33.31 8.41
N GLU A 42 -37.55 33.44 7.50
CA GLU A 42 -37.76 33.79 6.06
C GLU A 42 -38.47 35.14 5.84
N THR A 43 -38.47 36.03 6.79
CA THR A 43 -39.10 37.38 6.65
C THR A 43 -38.03 38.45 6.81
N MET A 44 -37.97 39.38 5.83
CA MET A 44 -37.00 40.48 5.83
C MET A 44 -37.28 41.44 6.99
N PRO A 45 -36.31 41.69 7.91
CA PRO A 45 -36.44 42.71 8.92
C PRO A 45 -36.31 44.13 8.28
N ASP A 46 -36.37 45.15 9.13
CA ASP A 46 -36.19 46.56 8.74
C ASP A 46 -34.71 47.01 8.65
N HIS A 47 -33.81 46.08 8.74
CA HIS A 47 -32.35 46.28 8.66
C HIS A 47 -31.67 45.13 7.91
N ASP A 48 -30.44 45.37 7.46
CA ASP A 48 -29.63 44.35 6.84
C ASP A 48 -29.25 43.26 7.86
N LEU A 49 -29.28 42.02 7.43
CA LEU A 49 -28.88 40.88 8.24
C LEU A 49 -28.04 39.88 7.45
N MET A 50 -27.24 39.08 8.15
CA MET A 50 -26.53 37.92 7.64
C MET A 50 -27.23 36.67 8.18
N VAL A 51 -27.36 35.64 7.35
CA VAL A 51 -27.88 34.34 7.75
C VAL A 51 -26.86 33.25 7.49
N TYR A 52 -26.83 32.27 8.40
CA TYR A 52 -25.83 31.18 8.42
C TYR A 52 -26.54 29.87 8.12
N ALA A 53 -25.97 29.10 7.19
CA ALA A 53 -26.47 27.77 6.85
C ALA A 53 -25.98 26.75 7.90
N LYS A 54 -26.90 26.03 8.52
CA LYS A 54 -26.58 24.93 9.42
C LYS A 54 -26.59 23.61 8.65
N TRP A 55 -25.57 22.79 8.91
CA TRP A 55 -25.35 21.52 8.24
C TRP A 55 -25.14 20.40 9.25
N GLU A 56 -25.73 19.24 8.98
CA GLU A 56 -25.45 18.00 9.67
C GLU A 56 -24.56 17.11 8.76
N GLN A 57 -23.45 16.61 9.29
CA GLN A 57 -22.55 15.69 8.58
C GLN A 57 -23.25 14.33 8.41
N GLN A 58 -23.17 13.78 7.21
CA GLN A 58 -23.65 12.44 6.92
C GLN A 58 -22.52 11.42 7.04
N THR A 59 -22.87 10.21 7.43
CA THR A 59 -21.96 9.07 7.36
C THR A 59 -21.90 8.57 5.92
N VAL A 60 -20.71 8.48 5.36
CA VAL A 60 -20.43 7.93 4.04
C VAL A 60 -19.40 6.80 4.14
N ASN A 61 -19.37 5.92 3.14
CA ASN A 61 -18.35 4.88 3.08
C ASN A 61 -17.13 5.38 2.30
N TYR A 62 -15.96 4.83 2.65
CA TYR A 62 -14.74 4.96 1.87
C TYR A 62 -14.05 3.59 1.75
N THR A 63 -13.20 3.44 0.76
CA THR A 63 -12.53 2.16 0.44
C THR A 63 -11.05 2.26 0.74
N VAL A 64 -10.47 1.19 1.30
CA VAL A 64 -9.02 1.01 1.47
C VAL A 64 -8.61 -0.21 0.67
N ARG A 65 -7.59 -0.06 -0.17
CA ARG A 65 -7.04 -1.12 -1.02
C ARG A 65 -5.58 -1.36 -0.68
N HIS A 66 -5.25 -2.64 -0.53
CA HIS A 66 -3.88 -3.10 -0.26
C HIS A 66 -3.38 -3.86 -1.49
N TYR A 67 -2.31 -3.36 -2.09
CA TYR A 67 -1.71 -3.93 -3.30
C TYR A 67 -0.33 -4.49 -2.97
N GLN A 68 -0.04 -5.71 -3.40
CA GLN A 68 1.28 -6.33 -3.29
C GLN A 68 2.01 -6.28 -4.62
N GLU A 69 3.31 -5.99 -4.57
CA GLU A 69 4.15 -6.01 -5.75
C GLU A 69 4.22 -7.43 -6.33
N LYS A 70 3.97 -7.54 -7.64
CA LYS A 70 4.05 -8.80 -8.38
C LYS A 70 5.46 -9.34 -8.38
N LEU A 71 5.59 -10.65 -8.50
CA LEU A 71 6.89 -11.27 -8.68
C LEU A 71 7.46 -10.92 -10.06
N TRP A 72 8.73 -10.52 -10.09
CA TRP A 72 9.48 -10.26 -11.33
C TRP A 72 10.62 -11.27 -11.51
N SER A 73 11.10 -11.44 -12.74
CA SER A 73 12.23 -12.34 -13.05
C SER A 73 13.57 -11.63 -12.85
N ILE A 74 14.46 -12.21 -12.05
CA ILE A 74 15.82 -11.71 -11.83
C ILE A 74 16.80 -12.04 -12.98
N ASN A 75 16.40 -12.90 -13.92
CA ASN A 75 17.23 -13.25 -15.10
C ASN A 75 17.28 -12.11 -16.12
N ARG A 76 16.42 -11.11 -16.02
CA ARG A 76 16.44 -9.92 -16.88
C ARG A 76 17.44 -8.91 -16.30
N LYS A 77 18.63 -8.84 -16.92
CA LYS A 77 19.71 -7.93 -16.52
C LYS A 77 19.36 -6.44 -16.63
N GLU A 78 18.25 -6.10 -17.28
CA GLU A 78 17.82 -4.71 -17.54
C GLU A 78 16.93 -4.14 -16.43
N GLU A 79 16.50 -4.95 -15.47
CA GLU A 79 15.60 -4.52 -14.38
C GLU A 79 16.28 -4.69 -13.01
N ILE A 80 17.00 -3.66 -12.57
CA ILE A 80 17.52 -3.62 -11.19
C ILE A 80 16.39 -3.14 -10.28
N PRO A 81 15.87 -3.98 -9.36
CA PRO A 81 14.66 -3.68 -8.58
C PRO A 81 14.71 -2.37 -7.79
N HIS A 82 15.88 -2.01 -7.26
CA HIS A 82 16.08 -0.81 -6.43
C HIS A 82 16.11 0.51 -7.22
N GLU A 83 16.17 0.45 -8.57
CA GLU A 83 16.10 1.62 -9.46
C GLU A 83 14.76 1.73 -10.19
N ARG A 84 13.80 0.83 -9.90
CA ARG A 84 12.49 0.86 -10.58
C ARG A 84 11.66 2.03 -10.09
N GLU A 85 11.20 2.84 -11.02
CA GLU A 85 10.16 3.83 -10.74
C GLU A 85 8.87 3.13 -10.34
N PHE A 86 8.10 3.78 -9.45
CA PHE A 86 6.78 3.28 -9.05
C PHE A 86 5.87 3.19 -10.27
N ASP A 87 5.31 2.00 -10.51
CA ASP A 87 4.30 1.72 -11.51
C ASP A 87 3.21 0.83 -10.92
N ALA A 88 2.00 1.35 -10.81
CA ALA A 88 0.87 0.63 -10.26
C ALA A 88 0.53 -0.67 -11.01
N GLU A 89 0.88 -0.79 -12.29
CA GLU A 89 0.69 -2.02 -13.08
C GLU A 89 1.55 -3.18 -12.57
N ASN A 90 2.63 -2.89 -11.84
CA ASN A 90 3.47 -3.90 -11.20
C ASN A 90 2.90 -4.45 -9.89
N TYR A 91 1.71 -4.01 -9.49
CA TYR A 91 1.06 -4.45 -8.26
C TYR A 91 -0.23 -5.20 -8.56
N GLU A 92 -0.63 -6.05 -7.65
CA GLU A 92 -1.90 -6.79 -7.69
C GLU A 92 -2.68 -6.54 -6.40
N LEU A 93 -4.01 -6.47 -6.50
CA LEU A 93 -4.88 -6.27 -5.35
C LEU A 93 -4.85 -7.50 -4.45
N ALA A 94 -4.36 -7.33 -3.22
CA ALA A 94 -4.35 -8.38 -2.21
C ALA A 94 -5.61 -8.36 -1.35
N GLU A 95 -6.07 -7.16 -0.98
CA GLU A 95 -7.23 -7.00 -0.11
C GLU A 95 -7.91 -5.64 -0.33
N GLU A 96 -9.25 -5.62 -0.19
CA GLU A 96 -10.08 -4.42 -0.22
C GLU A 96 -11.01 -4.41 0.99
N GLU A 97 -11.11 -3.27 1.66
CA GLU A 97 -11.94 -3.05 2.83
C GLU A 97 -12.78 -1.78 2.68
N SER A 98 -13.97 -1.78 3.25
CA SER A 98 -14.85 -0.61 3.29
C SER A 98 -15.06 -0.17 4.72
N PHE A 99 -14.93 1.13 4.96
CA PHE A 99 -15.11 1.77 6.26
C PHE A 99 -16.14 2.89 6.15
N ALA A 100 -16.75 3.24 7.29
CA ALA A 100 -17.68 4.36 7.40
C ALA A 100 -17.08 5.46 8.26
N ALA A 101 -17.26 6.73 7.84
CA ALA A 101 -16.89 7.92 8.60
C ALA A 101 -17.79 9.09 8.22
N HIS A 102 -17.74 10.20 8.96
CA HIS A 102 -18.49 11.38 8.58
C HIS A 102 -17.78 12.15 7.45
N ALA A 103 -18.57 12.71 6.56
CA ALA A 103 -18.06 13.56 5.49
C ALA A 103 -17.25 14.74 6.06
N GLY A 104 -16.02 14.95 5.54
CA GLY A 104 -15.10 15.97 6.03
C GLY A 104 -14.23 15.55 7.21
N ASP A 105 -14.43 14.36 7.79
CA ASP A 105 -13.54 13.83 8.82
C ASP A 105 -12.16 13.50 8.23
N SER A 106 -11.13 13.66 9.05
CA SER A 106 -9.78 13.23 8.73
C SER A 106 -9.55 11.81 9.25
N VAL A 107 -9.25 10.87 8.37
CA VAL A 107 -9.04 9.46 8.71
C VAL A 107 -7.62 9.02 8.37
N THR A 108 -7.07 8.09 9.16
CA THR A 108 -5.76 7.48 8.93
C THR A 108 -5.94 5.95 8.94
N PRO A 109 -6.28 5.34 7.79
CA PRO A 109 -6.50 3.90 7.73
C PRO A 109 -5.26 3.12 8.13
N GLU A 110 -5.47 1.94 8.70
CA GLU A 110 -4.36 1.09 9.15
C GLU A 110 -3.60 0.50 7.96
N VAL A 111 -2.28 0.48 8.10
CA VAL A 111 -1.37 -0.22 7.19
C VAL A 111 -1.16 -1.64 7.71
N LYS A 112 -1.35 -2.63 6.86
CA LYS A 112 -1.22 -4.05 7.20
C LYS A 112 0.25 -4.51 7.14
N SER A 113 0.50 -5.69 7.70
CA SER A 113 1.80 -6.37 7.59
C SER A 113 1.62 -7.64 6.78
N TYR A 114 2.43 -7.80 5.75
CA TYR A 114 2.46 -9.00 4.91
C TYR A 114 3.87 -9.60 4.93
N THR A 115 3.95 -10.91 5.15
CA THR A 115 5.23 -11.63 5.14
C THR A 115 5.93 -11.45 3.80
N GLY A 116 7.19 -11.03 3.82
CA GLY A 116 8.00 -10.81 2.62
C GLY A 116 7.73 -9.51 1.88
N PHE A 117 7.02 -8.57 2.52
CA PHE A 117 6.77 -7.24 1.95
C PHE A 117 7.08 -6.14 2.94
N SER A 118 7.59 -5.05 2.43
CA SER A 118 7.75 -3.78 3.14
C SER A 118 6.48 -2.97 3.03
N ALA A 119 6.01 -2.48 4.18
CA ALA A 119 4.79 -1.70 4.26
C ALA A 119 5.04 -0.23 3.86
N PRO A 120 4.07 0.44 3.20
CA PRO A 120 4.14 1.86 2.92
C PRO A 120 3.92 2.70 4.19
N GLU A 121 4.17 4.00 4.08
CA GLU A 121 3.81 4.94 5.14
C GLU A 121 2.28 5.11 5.26
N LYS A 122 1.81 5.40 6.49
CA LYS A 122 0.40 5.72 6.74
C LYS A 122 0.02 7.03 6.04
N GLN A 123 -1.18 7.07 5.48
CA GLN A 123 -1.75 8.24 4.84
C GLN A 123 -2.89 8.80 5.70
N THR A 124 -2.92 10.11 5.88
CA THR A 124 -4.05 10.82 6.49
C THR A 124 -4.78 11.57 5.38
N VAL A 125 -6.07 11.32 5.24
CA VAL A 125 -6.92 11.83 4.15
C VAL A 125 -8.26 12.33 4.69
N GLU A 126 -8.89 13.26 3.97
CA GLU A 126 -10.23 13.76 4.28
C GLU A 126 -11.29 12.89 3.59
N VAL A 127 -12.34 12.53 4.31
CA VAL A 127 -13.46 11.74 3.80
C VAL A 127 -14.33 12.58 2.88
N LEU A 128 -14.43 12.18 1.61
CA LEU A 128 -15.23 12.87 0.60
C LEU A 128 -16.73 12.62 0.82
N GLY A 129 -17.52 13.68 0.71
CA GLY A 129 -18.97 13.63 0.98
C GLY A 129 -19.77 12.79 -0.02
N ASP A 130 -19.22 12.56 -1.22
CA ASP A 130 -19.81 11.70 -2.26
C ASP A 130 -19.50 10.20 -2.08
N GLY A 131 -18.68 9.83 -1.08
CA GLY A 131 -18.27 8.45 -0.84
C GLY A 131 -17.25 7.91 -1.85
N SER A 132 -16.64 8.76 -2.67
CA SER A 132 -15.68 8.34 -3.71
C SER A 132 -14.26 8.11 -3.20
N LEU A 133 -13.96 8.40 -1.93
CA LEU A 133 -12.61 8.25 -1.38
C LEU A 133 -12.12 6.82 -1.47
N VAL A 134 -10.97 6.63 -2.12
CA VAL A 134 -10.22 5.37 -2.16
C VAL A 134 -8.79 5.63 -1.70
N VAL A 135 -8.35 4.93 -0.65
CA VAL A 135 -6.98 4.96 -0.15
C VAL A 135 -6.26 3.72 -0.64
N ASN A 136 -5.15 3.89 -1.34
CA ASN A 136 -4.36 2.78 -1.87
C ASN A 136 -3.03 2.67 -1.13
N TYR A 137 -2.73 1.48 -0.60
CA TYR A 137 -1.47 1.12 0.01
C TYR A 137 -0.73 0.10 -0.88
N TYR A 138 0.51 0.40 -1.24
CA TYR A 138 1.35 -0.41 -2.11
C TYR A 138 2.51 -1.00 -1.31
N TYR A 139 2.55 -2.32 -1.21
CA TYR A 139 3.53 -3.09 -0.44
C TYR A 139 4.62 -3.61 -1.37
N THR A 140 5.84 -3.15 -1.16
CA THR A 140 7.01 -3.53 -1.96
C THR A 140 7.52 -4.90 -1.56
N ARG A 141 7.76 -5.78 -2.53
CA ARG A 141 8.30 -7.12 -2.28
C ARG A 141 9.75 -7.04 -1.83
N ASN A 142 10.06 -7.67 -0.71
CA ASN A 142 11.40 -7.73 -0.16
C ASN A 142 12.30 -8.60 -1.04
N THR A 143 13.58 -8.26 -1.09
CA THR A 143 14.62 -9.04 -1.76
C THR A 143 15.64 -9.52 -0.74
N GLY A 144 16.40 -10.55 -1.08
CA GLY A 144 17.45 -11.07 -0.22
C GLY A 144 18.61 -11.66 -1.03
N LEU A 145 19.69 -12.01 -0.29
CA LEU A 145 20.83 -12.72 -0.84
C LEU A 145 20.54 -14.22 -0.86
N LEU A 146 20.80 -14.88 -1.98
CA LEU A 146 20.78 -16.33 -2.09
C LEU A 146 22.22 -16.85 -2.19
N LEU A 147 22.61 -17.66 -1.21
CA LEU A 147 23.91 -18.28 -1.10
C LEU A 147 23.83 -19.76 -1.50
N LEU A 148 24.60 -20.13 -2.54
CA LEU A 148 24.67 -21.51 -3.01
C LEU A 148 25.94 -22.18 -2.48
N GLU A 149 25.81 -23.12 -1.56
CA GLU A 149 26.93 -23.87 -1.02
C GLU A 149 26.99 -25.29 -1.61
N VAL A 150 28.14 -25.63 -2.18
CA VAL A 150 28.38 -26.91 -2.81
C VAL A 150 29.44 -27.65 -2.00
N THR A 151 29.02 -28.58 -1.15
CA THR A 151 29.92 -29.41 -0.35
C THR A 151 30.75 -30.31 -1.24
N GLY A 152 32.06 -30.31 -1.02
CA GLY A 152 32.99 -31.18 -1.76
C GLY A 152 33.31 -30.70 -3.17
N ASN A 153 33.29 -29.39 -3.42
CA ASN A 153 33.74 -28.81 -4.68
C ASN A 153 35.26 -29.06 -4.88
N PRO A 154 35.67 -29.92 -5.81
CA PRO A 154 37.10 -30.26 -6.00
C PRO A 154 37.92 -29.07 -6.53
N GLY A 155 37.33 -27.96 -6.88
CA GLY A 155 37.99 -26.78 -7.44
C GLY A 155 38.08 -25.58 -6.48
N GLY A 156 37.52 -25.64 -5.28
CA GLY A 156 37.60 -24.55 -4.28
C GLY A 156 36.99 -23.20 -4.75
N LYS A 157 36.13 -23.22 -5.77
CA LYS A 157 35.47 -22.00 -6.22
C LYS A 157 34.34 -21.63 -5.25
N GLU A 158 34.53 -20.55 -4.53
CA GLU A 158 33.43 -19.85 -3.87
C GLU A 158 32.55 -19.23 -4.94
N PHE A 159 31.24 -19.40 -4.81
CA PHE A 159 30.28 -18.82 -5.73
C PHE A 159 29.85 -17.46 -5.20
N ALA A 160 29.81 -16.44 -6.05
CA ALA A 160 29.28 -15.17 -5.69
C ALA A 160 27.79 -15.32 -5.27
N PRO A 161 27.35 -14.63 -4.20
CA PRO A 161 25.95 -14.57 -3.83
C PRO A 161 25.10 -14.05 -4.99
N ILE A 162 23.91 -14.61 -5.14
CA ILE A 162 22.89 -14.05 -6.03
C ILE A 162 22.16 -12.95 -5.25
N GLN A 163 22.32 -11.72 -5.70
CA GLN A 163 21.74 -10.54 -5.02
C GLN A 163 20.31 -10.28 -5.46
N ASP A 164 19.59 -9.54 -4.65
CA ASP A 164 18.25 -9.01 -4.95
C ASP A 164 17.23 -10.06 -5.40
N VAL A 165 17.33 -11.29 -4.85
CA VAL A 165 16.36 -12.34 -5.14
C VAL A 165 15.03 -12.02 -4.44
N PRO A 166 13.93 -11.81 -5.21
CA PRO A 166 12.65 -11.47 -4.61
C PRO A 166 12.07 -12.59 -3.75
N TYR A 167 11.45 -12.24 -2.64
CA TYR A 167 10.63 -13.17 -1.86
C TYR A 167 9.62 -13.89 -2.76
N GLY A 168 9.51 -15.21 -2.62
CA GLY A 168 8.60 -16.03 -3.41
C GLY A 168 9.13 -16.48 -4.77
N THR A 169 10.39 -16.11 -5.14
CA THR A 169 10.99 -16.55 -6.40
C THR A 169 11.22 -18.07 -6.41
N PRO A 170 10.70 -18.80 -7.41
CA PRO A 170 11.10 -20.18 -7.66
C PRO A 170 12.58 -20.22 -8.04
N ILE A 171 13.46 -20.68 -7.17
CA ILE A 171 14.91 -20.60 -7.41
C ILE A 171 15.36 -21.44 -8.59
N GLY A 172 14.64 -22.50 -8.94
CA GLY A 172 14.90 -23.33 -10.11
C GLY A 172 14.74 -22.62 -11.45
N GLU A 173 14.14 -21.42 -11.46
CA GLU A 173 14.03 -20.56 -12.66
C GLU A 173 15.20 -19.58 -12.78
N ILE A 174 16.06 -19.48 -11.76
CA ILE A 174 17.24 -18.62 -11.78
C ILE A 174 18.35 -19.28 -12.60
N GLU A 175 18.76 -18.63 -13.68
CA GLU A 175 19.76 -19.18 -14.62
C GLU A 175 21.05 -19.61 -13.92
N GLU A 176 21.54 -18.84 -12.96
CA GLU A 176 22.75 -19.17 -12.20
C GLU A 176 22.56 -20.44 -11.36
N VAL A 177 21.38 -20.64 -10.76
CA VAL A 177 21.05 -21.85 -9.98
C VAL A 177 21.00 -23.06 -10.91
N VAL A 178 20.34 -22.94 -12.07
CA VAL A 178 20.26 -23.99 -13.10
C VAL A 178 21.63 -24.36 -13.61
N TYR A 179 22.48 -23.37 -13.86
CA TYR A 179 23.87 -23.60 -14.28
C TYR A 179 24.64 -24.42 -13.25
N ARG A 180 24.52 -24.08 -11.95
CA ARG A 180 25.21 -24.76 -10.84
C ARG A 180 24.77 -26.22 -10.66
N GLN A 181 23.51 -26.53 -10.91
CA GLN A 181 23.00 -27.90 -10.84
C GLN A 181 23.71 -28.83 -11.88
N ASN A 182 24.14 -28.26 -12.98
CA ASN A 182 24.70 -29.00 -14.11
C ASN A 182 26.23 -28.89 -14.24
N ASP A 183 26.89 -28.10 -13.40
CA ASP A 183 28.34 -27.79 -13.54
C ASP A 183 29.29 -28.90 -13.03
N ARG A 184 28.77 -30.06 -12.62
CA ARG A 184 29.58 -31.13 -12.03
C ARG A 184 29.62 -32.37 -12.91
N ALA A 185 30.61 -32.44 -13.78
CA ALA A 185 30.79 -33.57 -14.70
C ALA A 185 30.98 -34.90 -13.93
N GLY A 186 30.20 -35.91 -14.31
CA GLY A 186 30.26 -37.26 -13.72
C GLY A 186 29.42 -37.43 -12.43
N TYR A 187 28.69 -36.42 -12.04
CA TYR A 187 27.75 -36.49 -10.88
C TYR A 187 26.33 -36.16 -11.32
N THR A 188 25.37 -36.69 -10.61
CA THR A 188 23.95 -36.36 -10.79
C THR A 188 23.50 -35.48 -9.65
N PHE A 189 22.87 -34.34 -9.97
CA PHE A 189 22.31 -33.47 -8.95
C PHE A 189 21.09 -34.11 -8.30
N GLU A 190 21.09 -34.24 -6.98
CA GLU A 190 20.02 -34.86 -6.19
C GLU A 190 19.03 -33.85 -5.61
N GLY A 191 19.44 -32.58 -5.41
CA GLY A 191 18.57 -31.53 -4.88
C GLY A 191 19.27 -30.47 -4.05
N TRP A 192 18.50 -29.43 -3.72
CA TRP A 192 18.91 -28.40 -2.77
C TRP A 192 18.34 -28.71 -1.37
N TYR A 193 19.09 -28.35 -0.35
CA TYR A 193 18.77 -28.57 1.07
C TYR A 193 19.02 -27.29 1.87
N THR A 194 18.30 -27.12 3.00
CA THR A 194 18.48 -25.99 3.93
C THR A 194 19.58 -26.23 4.95
N ASP A 195 20.20 -27.41 4.95
CA ASP A 195 21.27 -27.76 5.89
C ASP A 195 22.42 -28.50 5.19
N GLY A 196 23.66 -28.32 5.68
CA GLY A 196 24.86 -28.94 5.13
C GLY A 196 24.94 -30.46 5.27
N ASN A 197 24.09 -31.08 6.08
CA ASN A 197 23.98 -32.54 6.24
C ASN A 197 22.97 -33.16 5.25
N HIS A 198 22.32 -32.35 4.43
CA HIS A 198 21.33 -32.74 3.43
C HIS A 198 20.15 -33.57 4.01
N GLN A 199 19.66 -33.15 5.21
CA GLN A 199 18.54 -33.83 5.87
C GLN A 199 17.20 -33.13 5.60
N ASN A 200 17.23 -31.80 5.37
CA ASN A 200 16.06 -30.99 5.17
C ASN A 200 16.00 -30.50 3.70
N PRO A 201 15.24 -31.18 2.83
CA PRO A 201 15.05 -30.72 1.46
C PRO A 201 14.50 -29.30 1.42
N PHE A 202 15.04 -28.48 0.53
CA PHE A 202 14.52 -27.14 0.29
C PHE A 202 13.33 -27.20 -0.70
N ASP A 203 12.25 -26.45 -0.40
CA ASP A 203 11.03 -26.43 -1.20
C ASP A 203 11.16 -25.72 -2.54
N GLY A 204 12.28 -25.04 -2.76
CA GLY A 204 12.58 -24.39 -4.04
C GLY A 204 12.06 -22.94 -4.14
N ILE A 205 11.50 -22.37 -3.07
CA ILE A 205 10.94 -21.02 -3.07
C ILE A 205 11.78 -20.09 -2.16
N MET A 206 12.23 -18.95 -2.68
CA MET A 206 12.96 -17.96 -1.88
C MET A 206 12.13 -17.49 -0.69
N PRO A 207 12.57 -17.74 0.57
CA PRO A 207 11.81 -17.34 1.75
C PRO A 207 11.88 -15.83 2.00
N ALA A 208 11.05 -15.33 2.92
CA ALA A 208 11.22 -14.00 3.46
C ALA A 208 12.51 -13.97 4.29
N VAL A 209 13.42 -13.07 3.93
CA VAL A 209 14.63 -12.78 4.70
C VAL A 209 14.41 -11.48 5.47
N ASP A 210 14.99 -11.40 6.67
CA ASP A 210 14.93 -10.16 7.44
C ASP A 210 15.83 -9.11 6.79
N VAL A 211 15.23 -8.06 6.27
CA VAL A 211 15.93 -6.94 5.61
C VAL A 211 16.39 -5.86 6.59
N ASN A 212 16.12 -6.04 7.90
CA ASN A 212 16.42 -5.04 8.93
C ASN A 212 17.86 -5.11 9.48
N THR A 213 18.76 -5.83 8.84
CA THR A 213 20.19 -5.81 9.20
C THR A 213 20.83 -4.54 8.60
N GLU A 214 21.25 -3.62 9.45
CA GLU A 214 21.81 -2.31 9.06
C GLU A 214 23.08 -2.38 8.20
N GLU A 215 23.78 -3.52 8.19
CA GLU A 215 24.87 -3.84 7.26
C GLU A 215 24.88 -5.34 7.00
N PRO A 216 24.23 -5.83 5.93
CA PRO A 216 24.27 -7.25 5.60
C PRO A 216 25.71 -7.66 5.27
N ASP A 217 26.28 -8.52 6.10
CA ASP A 217 27.51 -9.25 5.74
C ASP A 217 27.14 -10.21 4.61
N ALA A 218 27.55 -9.88 3.37
CA ALA A 218 27.20 -10.58 2.14
C ALA A 218 27.40 -12.11 2.20
N TRP A 219 28.11 -12.61 3.20
CA TRP A 219 28.42 -14.03 3.39
C TRP A 219 27.68 -14.69 4.57
N ASN A 220 27.13 -13.91 5.51
CA ASN A 220 26.49 -14.43 6.72
C ASN A 220 24.98 -14.20 6.80
N ASP A 221 24.46 -13.15 6.14
CA ASP A 221 23.07 -12.70 6.32
C ASP A 221 22.13 -13.12 5.15
N GLY A 222 22.64 -13.89 4.16
CA GLY A 222 21.86 -14.44 3.07
C GLY A 222 21.15 -15.75 3.42
N PHE A 223 20.13 -16.08 2.65
CA PHE A 223 19.51 -17.40 2.68
C PHE A 223 20.41 -18.42 1.99
N LYS A 224 20.90 -19.41 2.77
CA LYS A 224 21.86 -20.39 2.30
C LYS A 224 21.19 -21.72 1.99
N ILE A 225 21.50 -22.26 0.81
CA ILE A 225 21.11 -23.62 0.41
C ILE A 225 22.33 -24.46 0.00
N TYR A 226 22.23 -25.76 0.22
CA TYR A 226 23.30 -26.74 0.04
C TYR A 226 22.92 -27.71 -1.07
N GLY A 227 23.77 -27.78 -2.11
CA GLY A 227 23.57 -28.72 -3.21
C GLY A 227 24.10 -30.11 -2.85
N LYS A 228 23.36 -31.15 -3.27
CA LYS A 228 23.74 -32.55 -3.16
C LYS A 228 23.85 -33.19 -4.54
N TRP A 229 24.94 -33.97 -4.73
CA TRP A 229 25.24 -34.71 -5.96
C TRP A 229 25.57 -36.17 -5.66
#